data_83815e394ff3faf6f52918a31560f18f
#
_entry.id   83815e394ff3faf6f52918a31560f18f
#
_cell.length_a   1.000
_cell.length_b   1.000
_cell.length_c   1.000
_cell.angle_alpha   90.00
_cell.angle_beta   90.00
_cell.angle_gamma   90.00
#
_symmetry.space_group_name_H-M   'P 1'
#
loop_
_entity.id
_entity.type
_entity.pdbx_description
1 polymer ?
#
loop_
_entity_poly.entity_id
_entity_poly.type
_entity_poly.pdbx_seq_one_letter_code
_entity_poly.pdbx_strand_id
1 'polypeptide(L)'
;MSEWREAVWAAVPDGAVPERFEERRDWLLGFASPGDRVLDLGCGDGSFAAALERAGAEVTMADVAQGALERAREAAPGSEAVLLAEDAPLPFGDGSFDLCWCGETLEHVADVAGLAGELRRVLGPGAALLVTTPNQPRLAVAIEALGGRGLEERLDPRADHLRFFTAGTLVGLLRGAGFTEVEVEPWGGLPGFRRRLRAVAR
;
A
#
# COMPACT_ATOMS: atom_id res chain seq x y z
N MET A 1 -17.85 -1.99 -7.69
CA MET A 1 -16.63 -2.55 -7.05
C MET A 1 -16.58 -2.30 -5.54
N SER A 2 -17.18 -1.22 -5.03
CA SER A 2 -17.27 -0.93 -3.57
C SER A 2 -17.90 -2.08 -2.77
N GLU A 3 -19.02 -2.67 -3.23
CA GLU A 3 -19.68 -3.79 -2.55
C GLU A 3 -18.76 -5.01 -2.35
N TRP A 4 -17.90 -5.29 -3.31
CA TRP A 4 -16.93 -6.38 -3.21
C TRP A 4 -15.85 -6.08 -2.15
N ARG A 5 -15.33 -4.85 -2.10
CA ARG A 5 -14.36 -4.44 -1.08
C ARG A 5 -14.95 -4.45 0.32
N GLU A 6 -16.21 -4.01 0.47
CA GLU A 6 -16.95 -4.13 1.72
C GLU A 6 -17.09 -5.60 2.14
N ALA A 7 -17.40 -6.51 1.21
CA ALA A 7 -17.48 -7.93 1.49
C ALA A 7 -16.15 -8.54 1.93
N VAL A 8 -15.02 -8.09 1.34
CA VAL A 8 -13.68 -8.50 1.77
C VAL A 8 -13.44 -8.08 3.22
N TRP A 9 -13.70 -6.81 3.57
CA TRP A 9 -13.51 -6.32 4.93
C TRP A 9 -14.46 -6.95 5.94
N ALA A 10 -15.70 -7.23 5.54
CA ALA A 10 -16.66 -7.97 6.39
C ALA A 10 -16.21 -9.40 6.70
N ALA A 11 -15.38 -10.00 5.83
CA ALA A 11 -14.83 -11.35 6.05
C ALA A 11 -13.53 -11.36 6.87
N VAL A 12 -12.85 -10.19 7.06
CA VAL A 12 -11.64 -10.09 7.89
C VAL A 12 -12.03 -10.23 9.37
N PRO A 13 -11.49 -11.21 10.12
CA PRO A 13 -11.79 -11.38 11.54
C PRO A 13 -11.36 -10.16 12.36
N ASP A 14 -12.10 -9.87 13.44
CA ASP A 14 -11.70 -8.84 14.39
C ASP A 14 -10.35 -9.19 15.03
N GLY A 15 -9.45 -8.19 15.11
CA GLY A 15 -8.11 -8.36 15.63
C GLY A 15 -7.16 -9.12 14.71
N ALA A 16 -7.53 -9.35 13.45
CA ALA A 16 -6.59 -9.86 12.46
C ALA A 16 -5.41 -8.90 12.33
N VAL A 17 -4.19 -9.45 12.33
CA VAL A 17 -2.97 -8.64 12.20
C VAL A 17 -2.51 -8.67 10.74
N PRO A 18 -2.20 -7.50 10.14
CA PRO A 18 -1.66 -7.46 8.79
C PRO A 18 -0.41 -8.33 8.64
N GLU A 19 -0.27 -8.97 7.48
CA GLU A 19 0.86 -9.86 7.24
C GLU A 19 2.19 -9.14 7.43
N ARG A 20 3.09 -9.73 8.24
CA ARG A 20 4.40 -9.16 8.60
C ARG A 20 4.31 -7.73 9.18
N PHE A 21 3.30 -7.48 9.95
CA PHE A 21 3.02 -6.16 10.52
C PHE A 21 4.24 -5.54 11.20
N GLU A 22 4.90 -6.27 12.11
CA GLU A 22 6.03 -5.74 12.88
C GLU A 22 7.17 -5.24 11.98
N GLU A 23 7.57 -6.05 10.98
CA GLU A 23 8.66 -5.67 10.08
C GLU A 23 8.29 -4.47 9.19
N ARG A 24 7.04 -4.41 8.72
CA ARG A 24 6.53 -3.30 7.89
C ARG A 24 6.37 -2.03 8.71
N ARG A 25 5.84 -2.15 9.93
CA ARG A 25 5.70 -1.05 10.90
C ARG A 25 7.07 -0.45 11.25
N ASP A 26 8.03 -1.28 11.63
CA ASP A 26 9.36 -0.80 12.03
C ASP A 26 10.08 -0.11 10.87
N TRP A 27 9.88 -0.63 9.64
CA TRP A 27 10.40 0.02 8.44
C TRP A 27 9.71 1.34 8.18
N LEU A 28 8.38 1.43 8.24
CA LEU A 28 7.60 2.66 8.09
C LEU A 28 8.03 3.72 9.11
N LEU A 29 8.12 3.35 10.39
CA LEU A 29 8.49 4.27 11.46
C LEU A 29 9.92 4.80 11.34
N GLY A 30 10.80 4.11 10.60
CA GLY A 30 12.13 4.61 10.26
C GLY A 30 12.13 5.83 9.33
N PHE A 31 10.99 6.17 8.72
CA PHE A 31 10.83 7.34 7.83
C PHE A 31 9.92 8.42 8.43
N ALA A 32 9.15 8.12 9.45
CA ALA A 32 8.22 9.06 10.06
C ALA A 32 8.88 9.82 11.22
N SER A 33 8.57 11.10 11.33
CA SER A 33 8.98 11.97 12.43
C SER A 33 7.76 12.55 13.15
N PRO A 34 7.86 12.89 14.43
CA PRO A 34 6.80 13.60 15.12
C PRO A 34 6.43 14.92 14.41
N GLY A 35 5.13 15.12 14.18
CA GLY A 35 4.61 16.28 13.45
C GLY A 35 4.57 16.16 11.94
N ASP A 36 5.07 15.04 11.35
CA ASP A 36 4.88 14.78 9.91
C ASP A 36 3.41 14.59 9.59
N ARG A 37 2.95 15.18 8.49
CA ARG A 37 1.62 14.94 7.91
C ARG A 37 1.70 13.68 7.06
N VAL A 38 1.08 12.61 7.53
CA VAL A 38 1.20 11.30 6.89
C VAL A 38 -0.13 10.85 6.30
N LEU A 39 -0.12 10.48 5.02
CA LEU A 39 -1.23 9.78 4.38
C LEU A 39 -1.02 8.27 4.53
N ASP A 40 -1.96 7.58 5.18
CA ASP A 40 -2.08 6.11 5.16
C ASP A 40 -3.12 5.73 4.11
N LEU A 41 -2.66 5.41 2.89
CA LEU A 41 -3.53 5.11 1.74
C LEU A 41 -3.81 3.61 1.63
N GLY A 42 -5.10 3.25 1.63
CA GLY A 42 -5.54 1.88 1.80
C GLY A 42 -5.28 1.43 3.24
N CYS A 43 -5.71 2.25 4.20
CA CYS A 43 -5.37 2.12 5.62
C CYS A 43 -5.94 0.86 6.28
N GLY A 44 -6.92 0.22 5.66
CA GLY A 44 -7.52 -1.00 6.17
C GLY A 44 -8.06 -0.84 7.58
N ASP A 45 -7.60 -1.68 8.50
CA ASP A 45 -8.00 -1.69 9.92
C ASP A 45 -7.34 -0.58 10.76
N GLY A 46 -6.50 0.27 10.17
CA GLY A 46 -5.81 1.36 10.84
C GLY A 46 -4.61 0.94 11.68
N SER A 47 -4.15 -0.29 11.61
CA SER A 47 -3.01 -0.79 12.42
C SER A 47 -1.73 0.05 12.20
N PHE A 48 -1.44 0.46 10.95
CA PHE A 48 -0.28 1.32 10.64
C PHE A 48 -0.52 2.76 11.06
N ALA A 49 -1.72 3.30 10.83
CA ALA A 49 -2.12 4.63 11.29
C ALA A 49 -1.96 4.76 12.82
N ALA A 50 -2.41 3.76 13.58
CA ALA A 50 -2.25 3.73 15.04
C ALA A 50 -0.78 3.71 15.49
N ALA A 51 0.10 3.09 14.71
CA ALA A 51 1.53 3.10 14.99
C ALA A 51 2.16 4.49 14.72
N LEU A 52 1.77 5.13 13.60
CA LEU A 52 2.20 6.47 13.23
C LEU A 52 1.69 7.53 14.22
N GLU A 53 0.42 7.45 14.63
CA GLU A 53 -0.18 8.34 15.63
C GLU A 53 0.58 8.25 16.97
N ARG A 54 0.89 7.03 17.43
CA ARG A 54 1.70 6.82 18.64
C ARG A 54 3.14 7.34 18.51
N ALA A 55 3.67 7.42 17.31
CA ALA A 55 4.98 8.03 17.02
C ALA A 55 4.91 9.56 16.93
N GLY A 56 3.72 10.16 17.03
CA GLY A 56 3.50 11.60 17.05
C GLY A 56 3.28 12.22 15.68
N ALA A 57 2.99 11.44 14.64
CA ALA A 57 2.62 11.95 13.32
C ALA A 57 1.16 12.43 13.30
N GLU A 58 0.87 13.39 12.39
CA GLU A 58 -0.49 13.82 12.05
C GLU A 58 -1.00 12.94 10.90
N VAL A 59 -1.86 11.96 11.21
CA VAL A 59 -2.24 10.92 10.24
C VAL A 59 -3.59 11.19 9.61
N THR A 60 -3.66 11.10 8.28
CA THR A 60 -4.88 10.98 7.50
C THR A 60 -5.00 9.56 6.96
N MET A 61 -6.00 8.83 7.42
CA MET A 61 -6.35 7.49 6.95
C MET A 61 -7.30 7.59 5.77
N ALA A 62 -7.02 6.90 4.68
CA ALA A 62 -7.86 6.93 3.50
C ALA A 62 -8.08 5.51 2.94
N ASP A 63 -9.34 5.14 2.72
CA ASP A 63 -9.73 3.86 2.14
C ASP A 63 -11.01 4.01 1.31
N VAL A 64 -11.26 3.08 0.40
CA VAL A 64 -12.50 3.02 -0.41
C VAL A 64 -13.60 2.19 0.28
N ALA A 65 -13.27 1.44 1.34
CA ALA A 65 -14.19 0.61 2.10
C ALA A 65 -14.60 1.32 3.41
N GLN A 66 -15.89 1.54 3.57
CA GLN A 66 -16.44 2.16 4.78
C GLN A 66 -16.19 1.29 6.02
N GLY A 67 -16.35 -0.03 5.89
CA GLY A 67 -16.12 -0.97 6.98
C GLY A 67 -14.64 -1.02 7.44
N ALA A 68 -13.69 -0.77 6.53
CA ALA A 68 -12.28 -0.59 6.89
C ALA A 68 -12.09 0.67 7.75
N LEU A 69 -12.64 1.80 7.29
CA LEU A 69 -12.53 3.08 8.00
C LEU A 69 -13.19 3.07 9.38
N GLU A 70 -14.26 2.31 9.57
CA GLU A 70 -14.87 2.14 10.88
C GLU A 70 -13.90 1.51 11.88
N ARG A 71 -13.23 0.42 11.47
CA ARG A 71 -12.17 -0.22 12.28
C ARG A 71 -10.97 0.70 12.49
N ALA A 72 -10.56 1.41 11.44
CA ALA A 72 -9.43 2.34 11.52
C ALA A 72 -9.67 3.49 12.52
N ARG A 73 -10.89 4.03 12.60
CA ARG A 73 -11.26 5.05 13.61
C ARG A 73 -11.16 4.51 15.04
N GLU A 74 -11.47 3.23 15.24
CA GLU A 74 -11.29 2.60 16.56
C GLU A 74 -9.82 2.41 16.92
N ALA A 75 -8.99 2.04 15.94
CA ALA A 75 -7.57 1.77 16.13
C ALA A 75 -6.73 3.05 16.33
N ALA A 76 -7.06 4.11 15.60
CA ALA A 76 -6.35 5.40 15.58
C ALA A 76 -7.33 6.58 15.71
N PRO A 77 -7.91 6.79 16.91
CA PRO A 77 -8.99 7.76 17.12
C PRO A 77 -8.55 9.24 17.01
N GLY A 78 -7.25 9.53 17.08
CA GLY A 78 -6.68 10.86 16.87
C GLY A 78 -6.43 11.21 15.41
N SER A 79 -6.63 10.26 14.49
CA SER A 79 -6.35 10.42 13.07
C SER A 79 -7.62 10.77 12.27
N GLU A 80 -7.47 11.56 11.20
CA GLU A 80 -8.56 11.85 10.27
C GLU A 80 -8.85 10.61 9.40
N ALA A 81 -10.12 10.31 9.12
CA ALA A 81 -10.53 9.19 8.28
C ALA A 81 -11.38 9.66 7.09
N VAL A 82 -10.89 9.43 5.88
CA VAL A 82 -11.45 9.90 4.61
C VAL A 82 -11.89 8.72 3.75
N LEU A 83 -13.18 8.64 3.42
CA LEU A 83 -13.71 7.68 2.47
C LEU A 83 -13.39 8.15 1.05
N LEU A 84 -12.65 7.35 0.30
CA LEU A 84 -12.29 7.62 -1.09
C LEU A 84 -13.38 7.14 -2.04
N ALA A 85 -13.60 7.89 -3.12
CA ALA A 85 -14.34 7.40 -4.26
C ALA A 85 -13.39 6.59 -5.16
N GLU A 86 -13.85 5.40 -5.59
CA GLU A 86 -13.09 4.60 -6.57
C GLU A 86 -12.92 5.39 -7.88
N ASP A 87 -11.76 5.24 -8.49
CA ASP A 87 -11.41 5.84 -9.79
C ASP A 87 -11.53 7.39 -9.84
N ALA A 88 -11.51 8.06 -8.68
CA ALA A 88 -11.49 9.50 -8.58
C ALA A 88 -10.12 10.03 -8.13
N PRO A 89 -9.77 11.29 -8.45
CA PRO A 89 -8.60 11.93 -7.87
C PRO A 89 -8.67 11.94 -6.34
N LEU A 90 -7.51 11.89 -5.69
CA LEU A 90 -7.44 11.98 -4.24
C LEU A 90 -7.96 13.36 -3.77
N PRO A 91 -8.86 13.42 -2.77
CA PRO A 91 -9.49 14.66 -2.32
C PRO A 91 -8.57 15.53 -1.45
N PHE A 92 -7.28 15.54 -1.77
CA PHE A 92 -6.25 16.28 -1.06
C PHE A 92 -5.59 17.31 -1.96
N GLY A 93 -5.14 18.42 -1.37
CA GLY A 93 -4.39 19.45 -2.09
C GLY A 93 -2.98 19.00 -2.50
N ASP A 94 -2.38 19.71 -3.44
CA ASP A 94 -1.00 19.47 -3.86
C ASP A 94 -0.05 19.70 -2.66
N GLY A 95 0.91 18.79 -2.44
CA GLY A 95 1.92 18.93 -1.39
C GLY A 95 1.36 18.87 0.04
N SER A 96 0.20 18.25 0.24
CA SER A 96 -0.47 18.17 1.55
C SER A 96 0.28 17.30 2.56
N PHE A 97 1.11 16.36 2.10
CA PHE A 97 1.73 15.35 2.95
C PHE A 97 3.25 15.34 2.85
N ASP A 98 3.89 15.01 3.97
CA ASP A 98 5.34 14.87 4.12
C ASP A 98 5.78 13.41 3.93
N LEU A 99 4.85 12.48 4.16
CA LEU A 99 5.03 11.05 3.97
C LEU A 99 3.72 10.41 3.49
N CYS A 100 3.80 9.43 2.58
CA CYS A 100 2.69 8.55 2.28
C CYS A 100 3.09 7.09 2.50
N TRP A 101 2.29 6.37 3.25
CA TRP A 101 2.30 4.92 3.34
C TRP A 101 1.24 4.33 2.40
N CYS A 102 1.67 3.42 1.51
CA CYS A 102 0.81 2.70 0.57
C CYS A 102 1.19 1.21 0.63
N GLY A 103 0.64 0.53 1.60
CA GLY A 103 1.04 -0.84 1.94
C GLY A 103 0.06 -1.90 1.47
N GLU A 104 0.45 -2.76 0.51
CA GLU A 104 -0.40 -3.82 -0.06
C GLU A 104 -1.70 -3.24 -0.66
N THR A 105 -1.58 -2.14 -1.41
CA THR A 105 -2.71 -1.39 -1.97
C THR A 105 -2.65 -1.32 -3.49
N LEU A 106 -1.46 -1.08 -4.08
CA LEU A 106 -1.31 -0.86 -5.52
C LEU A 106 -1.77 -2.04 -6.38
N GLU A 107 -1.63 -3.26 -5.87
CA GLU A 107 -2.05 -4.49 -6.56
C GLU A 107 -3.56 -4.58 -6.77
N HIS A 108 -4.33 -3.85 -5.98
CA HIS A 108 -5.79 -3.84 -6.01
C HIS A 108 -6.39 -2.70 -6.86
N VAL A 109 -5.56 -1.81 -7.42
CA VAL A 109 -6.02 -0.60 -8.10
C VAL A 109 -6.12 -0.81 -9.60
N ALA A 110 -7.26 -0.44 -10.21
CA ALA A 110 -7.48 -0.57 -11.65
C ALA A 110 -6.61 0.42 -12.45
N ASP A 111 -6.64 1.71 -12.11
CA ASP A 111 -5.74 2.73 -12.70
C ASP A 111 -4.58 3.04 -11.74
N VAL A 112 -3.64 2.13 -11.68
CA VAL A 112 -2.45 2.29 -10.82
C VAL A 112 -1.53 3.42 -11.30
N ALA A 113 -1.54 3.75 -12.59
CA ALA A 113 -0.72 4.84 -13.11
C ALA A 113 -1.31 6.21 -12.73
N GLY A 114 -2.62 6.37 -12.85
CA GLY A 114 -3.33 7.55 -12.36
C GLY A 114 -3.12 7.74 -10.86
N LEU A 115 -3.27 6.68 -10.06
CA LEU A 115 -3.03 6.76 -8.62
C LEU A 115 -1.58 7.14 -8.28
N ALA A 116 -0.58 6.58 -8.98
CA ALA A 116 0.81 6.95 -8.75
C ALA A 116 1.07 8.44 -9.05
N GLY A 117 0.43 9.02 -10.07
CA GLY A 117 0.45 10.45 -10.36
C GLY A 117 -0.17 11.29 -9.25
N GLU A 118 -1.32 10.86 -8.72
CA GLU A 118 -1.99 11.52 -7.60
C GLU A 118 -1.15 11.46 -6.31
N LEU A 119 -0.52 10.32 -6.02
CA LEU A 119 0.41 10.18 -4.90
C LEU A 119 1.59 11.17 -5.04
N ARG A 120 2.14 11.33 -6.26
CA ARG A 120 3.19 12.33 -6.49
C ARG A 120 2.67 13.76 -6.29
N ARG A 121 1.44 14.05 -6.71
CA ARG A 121 0.81 15.38 -6.58
C ARG A 121 0.60 15.78 -5.13
N VAL A 122 0.08 14.86 -4.29
CA VAL A 122 -0.25 15.16 -2.89
C VAL A 122 0.96 15.20 -1.97
N LEU A 123 2.11 14.67 -2.41
CA LEU A 123 3.38 14.70 -1.68
C LEU A 123 4.13 16.01 -1.94
N GLY A 124 4.56 16.66 -0.85
CA GLY A 124 5.31 17.90 -0.90
C GLY A 124 6.77 17.73 -1.41
N PRO A 125 7.49 18.84 -1.59
CA PRO A 125 8.91 18.78 -1.93
C PRO A 125 9.70 18.06 -0.83
N GLY A 126 10.50 17.06 -1.23
CA GLY A 126 11.30 16.25 -0.30
C GLY A 126 10.52 15.17 0.46
N ALA A 127 9.20 15.12 0.30
CA ALA A 127 8.36 14.08 0.88
C ALA A 127 8.66 12.69 0.30
N ALA A 128 8.32 11.65 1.04
CA ALA A 128 8.56 10.27 0.62
C ALA A 128 7.25 9.49 0.44
N LEU A 129 7.21 8.67 -0.61
CA LEU A 129 6.24 7.58 -0.77
C LEU A 129 6.90 6.27 -0.38
N LEU A 130 6.29 5.55 0.56
CA LEU A 130 6.64 4.19 0.93
C LEU A 130 5.59 3.21 0.41
N VAL A 131 6.04 2.20 -0.30
CA VAL A 131 5.17 1.17 -0.87
C VAL A 131 5.62 -0.20 -0.41
N THR A 132 4.66 -1.07 -0.05
CA THR A 132 4.87 -2.52 -0.07
C THR A 132 3.84 -3.18 -0.97
N THR A 133 4.25 -4.23 -1.70
CA THR A 133 3.38 -4.99 -2.61
C THR A 133 3.95 -6.38 -2.87
N PRO A 134 3.16 -7.39 -3.26
CA PRO A 134 3.67 -8.68 -3.66
C PRO A 134 4.65 -8.60 -4.84
N ASN A 135 5.73 -9.35 -4.73
CA ASN A 135 6.73 -9.50 -5.79
C ASN A 135 6.46 -10.75 -6.63
N GLN A 136 6.80 -10.67 -7.90
CA GLN A 136 6.78 -11.79 -8.84
C GLN A 136 8.22 -12.23 -9.22
N PRO A 137 8.95 -12.95 -8.32
CA PRO A 137 10.32 -13.35 -8.60
C PRO A 137 10.34 -14.37 -9.72
N ARG A 138 11.15 -14.11 -10.76
CA ARG A 138 11.18 -14.91 -12.00
C ARG A 138 11.33 -16.41 -11.76
N LEU A 139 12.21 -16.80 -10.82
CA LEU A 139 12.46 -18.20 -10.52
C LEU A 139 11.23 -18.87 -9.88
N ALA A 140 10.58 -18.22 -8.93
CA ALA A 140 9.37 -18.74 -8.32
C ALA A 140 8.23 -18.88 -9.34
N VAL A 141 8.02 -17.86 -10.18
CA VAL A 141 7.01 -17.90 -11.26
C VAL A 141 7.30 -19.03 -12.25
N ALA A 142 8.57 -19.24 -12.63
CA ALA A 142 8.94 -20.33 -13.53
C ALA A 142 8.66 -21.70 -12.93
N ILE A 143 8.97 -21.91 -11.64
CA ILE A 143 8.68 -23.16 -10.93
C ILE A 143 7.16 -23.39 -10.82
N GLU A 144 6.40 -22.36 -10.49
CA GLU A 144 4.93 -22.42 -10.41
C GLU A 144 4.32 -22.77 -11.77
N ALA A 145 4.81 -22.16 -12.85
CA ALA A 145 4.35 -22.43 -14.21
C ALA A 145 4.62 -23.90 -14.64
N LEU A 146 5.75 -24.47 -14.22
CA LEU A 146 6.06 -25.87 -14.48
C LEU A 146 5.24 -26.84 -13.62
N GLY A 147 4.86 -26.42 -12.41
CA GLY A 147 4.07 -27.22 -11.47
C GLY A 147 2.55 -27.19 -11.68
N GLY A 148 2.03 -26.27 -12.50
CA GLY A 148 0.62 -26.13 -12.88
C GLY A 148 -0.24 -25.39 -11.86
N ARG A 149 -0.42 -25.90 -10.64
CA ARG A 149 -1.36 -25.35 -9.64
C ARG A 149 -1.09 -23.90 -9.25
N GLY A 150 0.13 -23.52 -8.99
CA GLY A 150 0.46 -22.15 -8.54
C GLY A 150 0.19 -21.08 -9.62
N LEU A 151 0.27 -21.45 -10.90
CA LEU A 151 -0.08 -20.56 -12.00
C LEU A 151 -1.59 -20.38 -12.12
N GLU A 152 -2.38 -21.45 -11.95
CA GLU A 152 -3.84 -21.39 -11.99
C GLU A 152 -4.40 -20.51 -10.86
N GLU A 153 -3.89 -20.66 -9.63
CA GLU A 153 -4.26 -19.81 -8.48
C GLU A 153 -3.93 -18.33 -8.74
N ARG A 154 -2.78 -18.05 -9.34
CA ARG A 154 -2.35 -16.70 -9.69
C ARG A 154 -3.22 -16.05 -10.75
N LEU A 155 -3.71 -16.82 -11.71
CA LEU A 155 -4.51 -16.38 -12.85
C LEU A 155 -6.02 -16.53 -12.57
N ASP A 156 -6.44 -16.87 -11.37
CA ASP A 156 -7.86 -16.96 -11.02
C ASP A 156 -8.51 -15.56 -11.22
N PRO A 157 -9.49 -15.44 -12.13
CA PRO A 157 -10.14 -14.16 -12.39
C PRO A 157 -10.97 -13.63 -11.21
N ARG A 158 -11.15 -14.43 -10.16
CA ARG A 158 -11.82 -14.04 -8.92
C ARG A 158 -10.83 -13.52 -7.86
N ALA A 159 -9.51 -13.61 -8.13
CA ALA A 159 -8.50 -13.07 -7.22
C ALA A 159 -8.62 -11.54 -7.14
N ASP A 160 -8.28 -11.02 -5.98
CA ASP A 160 -8.36 -9.59 -5.68
C ASP A 160 -7.18 -8.76 -6.21
N HIS A 161 -6.10 -9.42 -6.60
CA HIS A 161 -4.94 -8.78 -7.19
C HIS A 161 -5.14 -8.53 -8.68
N LEU A 162 -5.35 -7.26 -9.04
CA LEU A 162 -5.49 -6.81 -10.42
C LEU A 162 -4.14 -6.54 -11.09
N ARG A 163 -3.09 -6.29 -10.30
CA ARG A 163 -1.75 -5.92 -10.78
C ARG A 163 -0.69 -6.81 -10.15
N PHE A 164 0.33 -7.10 -10.95
CA PHE A 164 1.46 -7.93 -10.55
C PHE A 164 2.75 -7.17 -10.78
N PHE A 165 3.59 -7.06 -9.74
CA PHE A 165 4.80 -6.27 -9.79
C PHE A 165 6.07 -7.13 -9.76
N THR A 166 7.08 -6.66 -10.46
CA THR A 166 8.49 -6.95 -10.25
C THR A 166 9.19 -5.67 -9.82
N ALA A 167 10.40 -5.75 -9.26
CA ALA A 167 11.14 -4.54 -8.91
C ALA A 167 11.27 -3.56 -10.09
N GLY A 168 11.57 -4.07 -11.30
CA GLY A 168 11.70 -3.23 -12.50
C GLY A 168 10.39 -2.56 -12.94
N THR A 169 9.25 -3.26 -12.86
CA THR A 169 7.95 -2.66 -13.23
C THR A 169 7.47 -1.65 -12.21
N LEU A 170 7.75 -1.85 -10.92
CA LEU A 170 7.44 -0.87 -9.88
C LEU A 170 8.30 0.39 -10.01
N VAL A 171 9.61 0.25 -10.30
CA VAL A 171 10.48 1.40 -10.63
C VAL A 171 9.93 2.17 -11.83
N GLY A 172 9.54 1.46 -12.91
CA GLY A 172 8.99 2.09 -14.11
C GLY A 172 7.70 2.87 -13.83
N LEU A 173 6.80 2.31 -13.03
CA LEU A 173 5.55 2.97 -12.61
C LEU A 173 5.84 4.27 -11.84
N LEU A 174 6.64 4.20 -10.80
CA LEU A 174 6.92 5.35 -9.93
C LEU A 174 7.69 6.46 -10.67
N ARG A 175 8.67 6.10 -11.50
CA ARG A 175 9.36 7.09 -12.35
C ARG A 175 8.42 7.72 -13.39
N GLY A 176 7.53 6.93 -13.98
CA GLY A 176 6.50 7.43 -14.90
C GLY A 176 5.54 8.43 -14.26
N ALA A 177 5.32 8.33 -12.95
CA ALA A 177 4.52 9.27 -12.16
C ALA A 177 5.28 10.54 -11.74
N GLY A 178 6.59 10.65 -12.04
CA GLY A 178 7.41 11.84 -11.76
C GLY A 178 8.28 11.76 -10.51
N PHE A 179 8.40 10.60 -9.87
CA PHE A 179 9.38 10.41 -8.80
C PHE A 179 10.78 10.29 -9.41
N THR A 180 11.73 11.09 -8.92
CA THR A 180 13.11 11.16 -9.46
C THR A 180 14.06 10.19 -8.78
N GLU A 181 13.89 9.97 -7.49
CA GLU A 181 14.63 9.01 -6.69
C GLU A 181 13.72 7.84 -6.34
N VAL A 182 14.02 6.67 -6.89
CA VAL A 182 13.19 5.46 -6.69
C VAL A 182 14.11 4.28 -6.36
N GLU A 183 14.00 3.81 -5.14
CA GLU A 183 14.67 2.62 -4.64
C GLU A 183 13.63 1.52 -4.43
N VAL A 184 13.85 0.36 -5.03
CA VAL A 184 12.96 -0.82 -4.88
C VAL A 184 13.80 -2.03 -4.56
N GLU A 185 13.50 -2.67 -3.45
CA GLU A 185 14.16 -3.90 -3.05
C GLU A 185 13.19 -5.06 -2.80
N PRO A 186 13.52 -6.26 -3.28
CA PRO A 186 12.82 -7.46 -2.87
C PRO A 186 13.19 -7.83 -1.43
N TRP A 187 12.20 -8.17 -0.61
CA TRP A 187 12.41 -8.57 0.77
C TRP A 187 11.55 -9.76 1.19
N GLY A 188 11.78 -10.27 2.39
CA GLY A 188 11.05 -11.42 2.93
C GLY A 188 11.40 -12.74 2.21
N GLY A 189 12.15 -13.62 2.87
CA GLY A 189 12.55 -14.91 2.34
C GLY A 189 13.96 -14.98 1.73
N LEU A 190 14.28 -16.11 1.13
CA LEU A 190 15.59 -16.40 0.55
C LEU A 190 15.81 -15.61 -0.75
N PRO A 191 17.07 -15.23 -1.08
CA PRO A 191 17.39 -14.62 -2.38
C PRO A 191 16.86 -15.47 -3.55
N GLY A 192 16.27 -14.80 -4.54
CA GLY A 192 15.61 -15.46 -5.70
C GLY A 192 14.15 -15.88 -5.46
N PHE A 193 13.71 -15.94 -4.19
CA PHE A 193 12.35 -16.32 -3.78
C PHE A 193 11.66 -15.24 -2.93
N ARG A 194 12.22 -14.05 -2.86
CA ARG A 194 11.63 -12.93 -2.09
C ARG A 194 10.32 -12.48 -2.73
N ARG A 195 9.22 -12.79 -2.05
CA ARG A 195 7.86 -12.62 -2.58
C ARG A 195 7.26 -11.24 -2.34
N ARG A 196 8.03 -10.29 -1.81
CA ARG A 196 7.59 -8.93 -1.50
C ARG A 196 8.55 -7.90 -2.05
N LEU A 197 8.01 -6.75 -2.38
CA LEU A 197 8.75 -5.53 -2.69
C LEU A 197 8.50 -4.51 -1.59
N ARG A 198 9.52 -3.71 -1.29
CA ARG A 198 9.37 -2.43 -0.63
C ARG A 198 10.05 -1.37 -1.48
N ALA A 199 9.44 -0.20 -1.55
CA ALA A 199 9.93 0.92 -2.33
C ALA A 199 9.91 2.20 -1.52
N VAL A 200 10.94 3.02 -1.75
CA VAL A 200 11.00 4.43 -1.34
C VAL A 200 11.10 5.26 -2.61
N ALA A 201 10.21 6.26 -2.77
CA ALA A 201 10.21 7.16 -3.91
C ALA A 201 10.12 8.63 -3.45
N ARG A 202 10.93 9.51 -4.08
CA ARG A 202 10.95 10.97 -3.84
C ARG A 202 10.95 11.76 -5.13
#